data_a1ba26fe6e5c9abbf7e33ca83bf3c20e
#
_entry.id   a1ba26fe6e5c9abbf7e33ca83bf3c20e
#
_cell.length_a   1.000
_cell.length_b   1.000
_cell.length_c   1.000
_cell.angle_alpha   90.00
_cell.angle_beta   90.00
_cell.angle_gamma   90.00
#
_symmetry.space_group_name_H-M   'P 1'
#
loop_
_entity.id
_entity.type
_entity.pdbx_description
1 polymer ?
#
loop_
_entity_poly.entity_id
_entity_poly.type
_entity_poly.pdbx_seq_one_letter_code
_entity_poly.pdbx_strand_id
1 'polypeptide(L)'
;MASTSDALSAALAGLSTTRALIDTVSRNVTNASTPGYTRKTQDTITGPLGAVITGPVARQVDDALNRSIRESTSAASKLDVTASMLSQIETAFGSPDANSSLSGAITQLQTAFSNLSTNPQKSTLYQAVIDSGNNLATTFHPLYADVETVRTTADSQITDAVNTVNQTLDQLQQVNASISSDTSGDTTDLQDKQDQLLSSLSKQLDIVTFKKSNGAVAVYTKSGTQLLDVTVNHLSPTNIAAPPLVAPAPNAVLIGGGTIGGLLAMRDQTAPQIESQLDDMARAITQQFQGTGVELFNDAGSTSFNPSAVPPAVATPLAAYASRIAVNSAVVANPTYLRDGTPTGSPPTPQPVLDSGDTTNIDKAVALFQDTTISFNSATGLPATGSLAGVAGEFISGVSNSQTSAQNALDYQNTLTQSFTTKQSTISGVNIDDEMGHLVQLQQAYAANARLIQTAQDLMNDLLNAVK
;
A
#
# COMPACT_ATOMS: atom_id res chain seq x y z
N MET A 1 -49.60 -41.13 -34.00
CA MET A 1 -49.28 -40.16 -35.04
C MET A 1 -48.70 -38.94 -34.34
N ALA A 2 -47.39 -38.78 -34.37
CA ALA A 2 -46.86 -37.44 -34.10
C ALA A 2 -47.46 -36.57 -35.20
N SER A 3 -48.25 -35.56 -34.82
CA SER A 3 -48.93 -34.75 -35.82
C SER A 3 -47.91 -33.88 -36.52
N THR A 4 -48.12 -33.52 -37.77
CA THR A 4 -47.31 -32.49 -38.49
C THR A 4 -47.23 -31.19 -37.69
N SER A 5 -48.21 -30.93 -36.85
CA SER A 5 -48.23 -29.85 -35.84
C SER A 5 -47.15 -30.00 -34.78
N ASP A 6 -46.88 -31.23 -34.28
CA ASP A 6 -45.83 -31.46 -33.27
C ASP A 6 -44.41 -31.29 -33.87
N ALA A 7 -44.23 -31.75 -35.11
CA ALA A 7 -42.99 -31.56 -35.87
C ALA A 7 -42.71 -30.07 -36.17
N LEU A 8 -43.76 -29.30 -36.54
CA LEU A 8 -43.63 -27.85 -36.74
C LEU A 8 -43.31 -27.12 -35.45
N SER A 9 -43.98 -27.50 -34.35
CA SER A 9 -43.72 -26.90 -33.02
C SER A 9 -42.28 -27.17 -32.54
N ALA A 10 -41.79 -28.41 -32.74
CA ALA A 10 -40.42 -28.79 -32.40
C ALA A 10 -39.37 -28.03 -33.24
N ALA A 11 -39.64 -27.87 -34.54
CA ALA A 11 -38.76 -27.12 -35.46
C ALA A 11 -38.72 -25.61 -35.12
N LEU A 12 -39.86 -25.00 -34.77
CA LEU A 12 -39.95 -23.62 -34.29
C LEU A 12 -39.18 -23.41 -32.96
N ALA A 13 -39.34 -24.32 -32.01
CA ALA A 13 -38.57 -24.30 -30.77
C ALA A 13 -37.07 -24.45 -31.02
N GLY A 14 -36.69 -25.37 -31.92
CA GLY A 14 -35.27 -25.53 -32.33
C GLY A 14 -34.68 -24.28 -33.00
N LEU A 15 -35.50 -23.59 -33.84
CA LEU A 15 -35.07 -22.34 -34.47
C LEU A 15 -34.85 -21.22 -33.43
N SER A 16 -35.82 -21.08 -32.50
CA SER A 16 -35.72 -20.09 -31.41
C SER A 16 -34.52 -20.35 -30.50
N THR A 17 -34.28 -21.61 -30.13
CA THR A 17 -33.11 -22.06 -29.34
C THR A 17 -31.81 -21.76 -30.05
N THR A 18 -31.70 -22.13 -31.32
CA THR A 18 -30.50 -21.90 -32.11
C THR A 18 -30.20 -20.39 -32.25
N ARG A 19 -31.22 -19.54 -32.42
CA ARG A 19 -31.07 -18.09 -32.44
C ARG A 19 -30.52 -17.56 -31.13
N ALA A 20 -31.07 -17.97 -30.00
CA ALA A 20 -30.59 -17.52 -28.66
C ALA A 20 -29.13 -17.94 -28.43
N LEU A 21 -28.74 -19.15 -28.85
CA LEU A 21 -27.35 -19.60 -28.79
C LEU A 21 -26.42 -18.78 -29.71
N ILE A 22 -26.86 -18.44 -30.94
CA ILE A 22 -26.12 -17.55 -31.84
C ILE A 22 -25.94 -16.17 -31.22
N ASP A 23 -26.96 -15.62 -30.58
CA ASP A 23 -26.87 -14.32 -29.88
C ASP A 23 -25.84 -14.38 -28.74
N THR A 24 -25.80 -15.46 -27.96
CA THR A 24 -24.82 -15.67 -26.88
C THR A 24 -23.39 -15.76 -27.41
N VAL A 25 -23.15 -16.56 -28.45
CA VAL A 25 -21.83 -16.68 -29.10
C VAL A 25 -21.41 -15.35 -29.72
N SER A 26 -22.32 -14.62 -30.37
CA SER A 26 -22.04 -13.30 -30.95
C SER A 26 -21.64 -12.28 -29.88
N ARG A 27 -22.30 -12.29 -28.71
CA ARG A 27 -21.91 -11.47 -27.56
C ARG A 27 -20.52 -11.82 -27.06
N ASN A 28 -20.16 -13.10 -26.97
CA ASN A 28 -18.81 -13.54 -26.60
C ASN A 28 -17.76 -13.02 -27.56
N VAL A 29 -17.95 -13.21 -28.87
CA VAL A 29 -17.02 -12.75 -29.92
C VAL A 29 -16.85 -11.22 -29.88
N THR A 30 -17.97 -10.48 -29.80
CA THR A 30 -17.95 -9.01 -29.77
C THR A 30 -17.21 -8.46 -28.57
N ASN A 31 -17.34 -9.12 -27.40
CA ASN A 31 -16.76 -8.67 -26.15
C ASN A 31 -15.48 -9.41 -25.75
N ALA A 32 -14.90 -10.22 -26.64
CA ALA A 32 -13.69 -11.01 -26.33
C ALA A 32 -12.50 -10.18 -25.83
N SER A 33 -12.39 -8.92 -26.30
CA SER A 33 -11.35 -7.97 -25.88
C SER A 33 -11.82 -6.96 -24.81
N THR A 34 -13.05 -7.09 -24.31
CA THR A 34 -13.59 -6.17 -23.29
C THR A 34 -13.04 -6.56 -21.90
N PRO A 35 -12.29 -5.68 -21.21
CA PRO A 35 -11.75 -5.99 -19.89
C PRO A 35 -12.84 -6.39 -18.88
N GLY A 36 -12.64 -7.52 -18.21
CA GLY A 36 -13.56 -8.03 -17.20
C GLY A 36 -14.81 -8.73 -17.75
N TYR A 37 -14.92 -8.88 -19.08
CA TYR A 37 -15.96 -9.72 -19.66
C TYR A 37 -15.63 -11.21 -19.43
N THR A 38 -16.62 -11.99 -19.02
CA THR A 38 -16.49 -13.45 -18.87
C THR A 38 -17.30 -14.16 -19.96
N ARG A 39 -16.80 -15.30 -20.42
CA ARG A 39 -17.47 -16.16 -21.38
C ARG A 39 -18.87 -16.52 -20.88
N LYS A 40 -19.88 -16.27 -21.72
CA LYS A 40 -21.27 -16.66 -21.46
C LYS A 40 -21.54 -18.02 -22.12
N THR A 41 -22.23 -18.89 -21.41
CA THR A 41 -22.68 -20.18 -21.93
C THR A 41 -24.18 -20.31 -21.70
N GLN A 42 -24.83 -21.05 -22.58
CA GLN A 42 -26.25 -21.32 -22.47
C GLN A 42 -26.50 -22.78 -22.84
N ASP A 43 -26.97 -23.56 -21.87
CA ASP A 43 -27.26 -24.95 -22.09
C ASP A 43 -28.62 -25.13 -22.77
N THR A 44 -28.81 -26.23 -23.46
CA THR A 44 -30.10 -26.64 -23.99
C THR A 44 -30.74 -27.68 -23.07
N ILE A 45 -32.02 -27.52 -22.80
CA ILE A 45 -32.81 -28.43 -21.97
C ILE A 45 -33.99 -28.97 -22.77
N THR A 46 -34.44 -30.18 -22.44
CA THR A 46 -35.63 -30.77 -23.06
C THR A 46 -36.88 -30.16 -22.44
N GLY A 47 -37.64 -29.46 -23.28
CA GLY A 47 -38.94 -28.88 -22.92
C GLY A 47 -40.12 -29.83 -23.12
N PRO A 48 -41.36 -29.35 -23.00
CA PRO A 48 -42.57 -30.11 -23.23
C PRO A 48 -42.60 -30.69 -24.65
N LEU A 49 -43.20 -31.87 -24.80
CA LEU A 49 -43.32 -32.59 -26.08
C LEU A 49 -42.00 -32.93 -26.79
N GLY A 50 -40.87 -32.95 -26.04
CA GLY A 50 -39.57 -33.23 -26.59
C GLY A 50 -38.91 -32.06 -27.36
N ALA A 51 -39.48 -30.86 -27.28
CA ALA A 51 -38.90 -29.67 -27.87
C ALA A 51 -37.58 -29.30 -27.13
N VAL A 52 -36.58 -28.81 -27.87
CA VAL A 52 -35.35 -28.26 -27.29
C VAL A 52 -35.57 -26.77 -27.00
N ILE A 53 -35.36 -26.39 -25.75
CA ILE A 53 -35.42 -25.00 -25.31
C ILE A 53 -34.11 -24.58 -24.65
N THR A 54 -33.85 -23.30 -24.56
CA THR A 54 -32.65 -22.75 -23.89
C THR A 54 -32.83 -22.72 -22.38
N GLY A 55 -31.80 -23.12 -21.66
CA GLY A 55 -31.64 -22.83 -20.22
C GLY A 55 -31.27 -21.36 -19.97
N PRO A 56 -31.04 -20.94 -18.72
CA PRO A 56 -30.54 -19.61 -18.40
C PRO A 56 -29.14 -19.42 -18.96
N VAL A 57 -28.80 -18.17 -19.30
CA VAL A 57 -27.43 -17.79 -19.59
C VAL A 57 -26.59 -17.84 -18.31
N ALA A 58 -25.42 -18.44 -18.36
CA ALA A 58 -24.50 -18.58 -17.22
C ALA A 58 -23.13 -18.04 -17.59
N ARG A 59 -22.39 -17.57 -16.59
CA ARG A 59 -20.98 -17.17 -16.74
C ARG A 59 -20.07 -18.36 -16.45
N GLN A 60 -18.99 -18.46 -17.22
CA GLN A 60 -17.92 -19.42 -16.92
C GLN A 60 -16.89 -18.75 -16.01
N VAL A 61 -17.01 -18.91 -14.68
CA VAL A 61 -16.16 -18.29 -13.67
C VAL A 61 -15.76 -19.29 -12.59
N ASP A 62 -14.56 -19.05 -12.00
CA ASP A 62 -14.09 -19.73 -10.81
C ASP A 62 -14.05 -18.72 -9.65
N ASP A 63 -15.03 -18.81 -8.75
CA ASP A 63 -15.17 -17.89 -7.63
C ASP A 63 -14.01 -17.99 -6.62
N ALA A 64 -13.39 -19.16 -6.48
CA ALA A 64 -12.21 -19.34 -5.61
C ALA A 64 -11.00 -18.64 -6.20
N LEU A 65 -10.78 -18.77 -7.51
CA LEU A 65 -9.72 -18.08 -8.22
C LEU A 65 -9.91 -16.56 -8.19
N ASN A 66 -11.13 -16.08 -8.40
CA ASN A 66 -11.47 -14.66 -8.28
C ASN A 66 -11.16 -14.10 -6.88
N ARG A 67 -11.42 -14.88 -5.83
CA ARG A 67 -11.04 -14.52 -4.45
C ARG A 67 -9.52 -14.42 -4.30
N SER A 68 -8.78 -15.42 -4.80
CA SER A 68 -7.32 -15.42 -4.75
C SER A 68 -6.71 -14.23 -5.48
N ILE A 69 -7.28 -13.84 -6.63
CA ILE A 69 -6.87 -12.65 -7.38
C ILE A 69 -7.08 -11.39 -6.54
N ARG A 70 -8.24 -11.23 -5.90
CA ARG A 70 -8.53 -10.07 -5.05
C ARG A 70 -7.60 -9.99 -3.85
N GLU A 71 -7.33 -11.10 -3.18
CA GLU A 71 -6.38 -11.17 -2.05
C GLU A 71 -4.96 -10.82 -2.48
N SER A 72 -4.51 -11.39 -3.60
CA SER A 72 -3.20 -11.11 -4.19
C SER A 72 -3.08 -9.66 -4.64
N THR A 73 -4.11 -9.10 -5.28
CA THR A 73 -4.16 -7.69 -5.69
C THR A 73 -4.09 -6.75 -4.48
N SER A 74 -4.81 -7.05 -3.41
CA SER A 74 -4.76 -6.26 -2.17
C SER A 74 -3.37 -6.28 -1.54
N ALA A 75 -2.72 -7.44 -1.49
CA ALA A 75 -1.35 -7.58 -0.98
C ALA A 75 -0.34 -6.82 -1.85
N ALA A 76 -0.45 -6.92 -3.18
CA ALA A 76 0.41 -6.19 -4.11
C ALA A 76 0.24 -4.66 -3.95
N SER A 77 -0.99 -4.17 -3.88
CA SER A 77 -1.27 -2.73 -3.73
C SER A 77 -0.75 -2.15 -2.40
N LYS A 78 -0.80 -2.94 -1.30
CA LYS A 78 -0.17 -2.57 -0.03
C LYS A 78 1.34 -2.41 -0.18
N LEU A 79 1.99 -3.41 -0.79
CA LEU A 79 3.45 -3.44 -0.94
C LEU A 79 3.95 -2.37 -1.91
N ASP A 80 3.20 -2.06 -2.97
CA ASP A 80 3.50 -1.01 -3.94
C ASP A 80 3.60 0.36 -3.26
N VAL A 81 2.61 0.72 -2.46
CA VAL A 81 2.63 1.96 -1.67
C VAL A 81 3.78 1.95 -0.66
N THR A 82 3.97 0.85 0.06
CA THR A 82 5.03 0.74 1.07
C THR A 82 6.41 0.89 0.44
N ALA A 83 6.69 0.19 -0.67
CA ALA A 83 7.96 0.26 -1.40
C ALA A 83 8.19 1.66 -1.97
N SER A 84 7.15 2.28 -2.56
CA SER A 84 7.22 3.63 -3.12
C SER A 84 7.54 4.69 -2.07
N MET A 85 6.88 4.65 -0.90
CA MET A 85 7.12 5.62 0.17
C MET A 85 8.47 5.41 0.86
N LEU A 86 8.90 4.16 1.06
CA LEU A 86 10.24 3.87 1.57
C LEU A 86 11.33 4.31 0.59
N SER A 87 11.11 4.17 -0.73
CA SER A 87 12.03 4.66 -1.76
C SER A 87 12.18 6.19 -1.74
N GLN A 88 11.11 6.94 -1.41
CA GLN A 88 11.19 8.38 -1.22
C GLN A 88 12.08 8.74 -0.02
N ILE A 89 11.90 8.04 1.12
CA ILE A 89 12.73 8.23 2.32
C ILE A 89 14.17 7.83 2.04
N GLU A 90 14.43 6.69 1.39
CA GLU A 90 15.76 6.23 1.02
C GLU A 90 16.49 7.23 0.12
N THR A 91 15.78 7.80 -0.87
CA THR A 91 16.32 8.81 -1.77
C THR A 91 16.73 10.07 -1.02
N ALA A 92 15.94 10.51 -0.04
CA ALA A 92 16.25 11.66 0.80
C ALA A 92 17.44 11.40 1.72
N PHE A 93 17.58 10.18 2.25
CA PHE A 93 18.68 9.80 3.15
C PHE A 93 20.01 9.60 2.42
N GLY A 94 19.96 9.24 1.15
CA GLY A 94 21.16 9.00 0.33
C GLY A 94 21.93 7.74 0.72
N SER A 95 23.15 7.61 0.18
CA SER A 95 24.04 6.48 0.51
C SER A 95 24.67 6.66 1.89
N PRO A 96 24.76 5.60 2.72
CA PRO A 96 25.43 5.67 4.03
C PRO A 96 26.91 6.07 3.95
N ASP A 97 27.57 5.77 2.84
CA ASP A 97 29.00 6.10 2.62
C ASP A 97 29.23 7.51 2.04
N ALA A 98 28.16 8.26 1.74
CA ALA A 98 28.31 9.62 1.22
C ALA A 98 28.79 10.58 2.32
N ASN A 99 29.70 11.51 1.96
CA ASN A 99 30.12 12.56 2.89
C ASN A 99 28.97 13.47 3.35
N SER A 100 27.88 13.53 2.60
CA SER A 100 26.67 14.28 2.93
C SER A 100 25.67 13.46 3.76
N SER A 101 25.94 12.19 4.03
CA SER A 101 25.10 11.36 4.90
C SER A 101 25.28 11.74 6.38
N LEU A 102 24.35 11.30 7.22
CA LEU A 102 24.43 11.48 8.67
C LEU A 102 25.73 10.87 9.25
N SER A 103 26.11 9.66 8.80
CA SER A 103 27.38 9.01 9.18
C SER A 103 28.58 9.82 8.70
N GLY A 104 28.54 10.37 7.47
CA GLY A 104 29.57 11.25 6.92
C GLY A 104 29.72 12.54 7.72
N ALA A 105 28.63 13.18 8.10
CA ALA A 105 28.67 14.41 8.91
C ALA A 105 29.23 14.16 10.31
N ILE A 106 28.93 13.03 10.95
CA ILE A 106 29.54 12.59 12.23
C ILE A 106 31.04 12.40 12.05
N THR A 107 31.48 11.76 10.98
CA THR A 107 32.91 11.54 10.68
C THR A 107 33.65 12.84 10.41
N GLN A 108 33.02 13.82 9.73
CA GLN A 108 33.61 15.17 9.55
C GLN A 108 33.80 15.89 10.89
N LEU A 109 32.80 15.82 11.78
CA LEU A 109 32.91 16.40 13.13
C LEU A 109 34.06 15.74 13.93
N GLN A 110 34.17 14.40 13.89
CA GLN A 110 35.30 13.66 14.47
C GLN A 110 36.64 14.17 13.95
N THR A 111 36.77 14.35 12.63
CA THR A 111 37.99 14.85 11.99
C THR A 111 38.32 16.27 12.45
N ALA A 112 37.33 17.15 12.56
CA ALA A 112 37.51 18.52 13.05
C ALA A 112 38.00 18.53 14.51
N PHE A 113 37.44 17.71 15.40
CA PHE A 113 37.93 17.57 16.78
C PHE A 113 39.37 16.99 16.83
N SER A 114 39.69 15.99 16.03
CA SER A 114 41.03 15.40 15.95
C SER A 114 42.09 16.42 15.50
N ASN A 115 41.75 17.26 14.53
CA ASN A 115 42.62 18.35 14.08
C ASN A 115 42.81 19.41 15.18
N LEU A 116 41.73 19.75 15.92
CA LEU A 116 41.79 20.70 17.03
C LEU A 116 42.64 20.15 18.19
N SER A 117 42.52 18.85 18.54
CA SER A 117 43.35 18.19 19.53
C SER A 117 44.87 18.31 19.20
N THR A 118 45.21 18.16 17.92
CA THR A 118 46.63 18.25 17.46
C THR A 118 47.17 19.69 17.55
N ASN A 119 46.34 20.72 17.39
CA ASN A 119 46.75 22.12 17.36
C ASN A 119 45.74 23.01 18.13
N PRO A 120 45.64 22.88 19.47
CA PRO A 120 44.58 23.54 20.27
C PRO A 120 44.77 25.06 20.39
N GLN A 121 45.89 25.62 19.99
CA GLN A 121 46.14 27.07 20.00
C GLN A 121 45.60 27.77 18.73
N LYS A 122 45.21 27.02 17.69
CA LYS A 122 44.83 27.58 16.40
C LYS A 122 43.31 27.90 16.36
N SER A 123 42.98 29.19 16.41
CA SER A 123 41.58 29.66 16.45
C SER A 123 40.70 29.17 15.27
N THR A 124 41.30 29.03 14.07
CA THR A 124 40.55 28.53 12.88
C THR A 124 40.06 27.10 13.04
N LEU A 125 40.67 26.27 13.89
CA LEU A 125 40.21 24.88 14.13
C LEU A 125 39.01 24.83 15.06
N TYR A 126 38.85 25.77 15.98
CA TYR A 126 37.65 25.92 16.78
C TYR A 126 36.43 26.21 15.87
N GLN A 127 36.63 27.14 14.90
CA GLN A 127 35.58 27.46 13.94
C GLN A 127 35.25 26.22 13.06
N ALA A 128 36.25 25.46 12.63
CA ALA A 128 36.04 24.23 11.87
C ALA A 128 35.21 23.18 12.62
N VAL A 129 35.35 23.07 13.95
CA VAL A 129 34.51 22.21 14.78
C VAL A 129 33.06 22.74 14.81
N ILE A 130 32.88 24.05 15.00
CA ILE A 130 31.55 24.68 15.00
C ILE A 130 30.87 24.50 13.64
N ASP A 131 31.57 24.70 12.54
CA ASP A 131 31.06 24.53 11.19
C ASP A 131 30.66 23.07 10.92
N SER A 132 31.48 22.11 11.35
CA SER A 132 31.17 20.67 11.24
C SER A 132 29.99 20.28 12.14
N GLY A 133 29.87 20.87 13.33
CA GLY A 133 28.72 20.73 14.21
C GLY A 133 27.44 21.26 13.60
N ASN A 134 27.50 22.44 12.99
CA ASN A 134 26.37 23.02 12.25
C ASN A 134 25.97 22.14 11.05
N ASN A 135 26.94 21.61 10.30
CA ASN A 135 26.67 20.67 9.21
C ASN A 135 25.96 19.43 9.70
N LEU A 136 26.37 18.83 10.81
CA LEU A 136 25.70 17.68 11.41
C LEU A 136 24.25 18.04 11.84
N ALA A 137 24.05 19.14 12.54
CA ALA A 137 22.73 19.61 12.94
C ALA A 137 21.80 19.85 11.73
N THR A 138 22.33 20.53 10.70
CA THR A 138 21.56 20.80 9.46
C THR A 138 21.36 19.57 8.60
N THR A 139 22.07 18.46 8.81
CA THR A 139 21.81 17.17 8.16
C THR A 139 20.60 16.48 8.76
N PHE A 140 20.35 16.60 10.08
CA PHE A 140 19.16 16.02 10.72
C PHE A 140 17.84 16.66 10.26
N HIS A 141 17.84 17.99 10.06
CA HIS A 141 16.62 18.75 9.80
C HIS A 141 15.86 18.28 8.55
N PRO A 142 16.48 18.19 7.34
CA PRO A 142 15.81 17.70 6.14
C PRO A 142 15.39 16.22 6.28
N LEU A 143 16.22 15.36 6.89
CA LEU A 143 15.87 13.96 7.06
C LEU A 143 14.56 13.79 7.85
N TYR A 144 14.40 14.55 8.93
CA TYR A 144 13.16 14.56 9.70
C TYR A 144 11.99 15.13 8.89
N ALA A 145 12.20 16.26 8.21
CA ALA A 145 11.17 16.94 7.42
C ALA A 145 10.69 16.07 6.22
N ASP A 146 11.58 15.32 5.60
CA ASP A 146 11.24 14.42 4.50
C ASP A 146 10.38 13.24 4.98
N VAL A 147 10.67 12.66 6.15
CA VAL A 147 9.83 11.62 6.76
C VAL A 147 8.45 12.18 7.13
N GLU A 148 8.37 13.36 7.72
CA GLU A 148 7.09 14.03 8.02
C GLU A 148 6.31 14.37 6.74
N THR A 149 7.00 14.72 5.65
CA THR A 149 6.38 14.95 4.34
C THR A 149 5.78 13.65 3.78
N VAL A 150 6.47 12.53 3.87
CA VAL A 150 5.94 11.21 3.47
C VAL A 150 4.72 10.85 4.32
N ARG A 151 4.76 11.10 5.62
CA ARG A 151 3.66 10.86 6.56
C ARG A 151 2.41 11.70 6.24
N THR A 152 2.57 12.99 5.98
CA THR A 152 1.47 13.89 5.59
C THR A 152 0.92 13.56 4.21
N THR A 153 1.77 13.13 3.28
CA THR A 153 1.37 12.63 1.96
C THR A 153 0.54 11.35 2.09
N ALA A 154 0.94 10.43 2.97
CA ALA A 154 0.16 9.23 3.26
C ALA A 154 -1.23 9.57 3.79
N ASP A 155 -1.37 10.55 4.69
CA ASP A 155 -2.64 10.98 5.25
C ASP A 155 -3.57 11.61 4.17
N SER A 156 -3.02 12.42 3.27
CA SER A 156 -3.76 12.96 2.13
C SER A 156 -4.25 11.84 1.20
N GLN A 157 -3.37 10.90 0.83
CA GLN A 157 -3.72 9.78 -0.05
C GLN A 157 -4.72 8.81 0.59
N ILE A 158 -4.73 8.66 1.91
CA ILE A 158 -5.78 7.94 2.65
C ILE A 158 -7.15 8.54 2.38
N THR A 159 -7.25 9.88 2.43
CA THR A 159 -8.50 10.58 2.17
C THR A 159 -9.02 10.31 0.75
N ASP A 160 -8.15 10.36 -0.25
CA ASP A 160 -8.50 10.09 -1.65
C ASP A 160 -8.91 8.62 -1.87
N ALA A 161 -8.19 7.70 -1.26
CA ALA A 161 -8.48 6.27 -1.33
C ALA A 161 -9.82 5.93 -0.66
N VAL A 162 -10.14 6.53 0.50
CA VAL A 162 -11.43 6.39 1.19
C VAL A 162 -12.58 6.93 0.34
N ASN A 163 -12.41 8.07 -0.30
CA ASN A 163 -13.41 8.61 -1.23
C ASN A 163 -13.66 7.65 -2.40
N THR A 164 -12.60 7.06 -2.96
CA THR A 164 -12.69 6.06 -4.03
C THR A 164 -13.44 4.79 -3.57
N VAL A 165 -13.16 4.31 -2.36
CA VAL A 165 -13.87 3.18 -1.75
C VAL A 165 -15.35 3.49 -1.62
N ASN A 166 -15.71 4.63 -1.04
CA ASN A 166 -17.11 5.02 -0.81
C ASN A 166 -17.90 5.11 -2.12
N GLN A 167 -17.33 5.75 -3.15
CA GLN A 167 -17.93 5.81 -4.49
C GLN A 167 -18.12 4.42 -5.12
N THR A 168 -17.13 3.52 -4.95
CA THR A 168 -17.19 2.16 -5.48
C THR A 168 -18.25 1.33 -4.76
N LEU A 169 -18.42 1.53 -3.44
CA LEU A 169 -19.48 0.90 -2.66
C LEU A 169 -20.87 1.35 -3.10
N ASP A 170 -21.05 2.65 -3.39
CA ASP A 170 -22.33 3.18 -3.91
C ASP A 170 -22.67 2.58 -5.28
N GLN A 171 -21.70 2.48 -6.17
CA GLN A 171 -21.87 1.82 -7.48
C GLN A 171 -22.21 0.34 -7.32
N LEU A 172 -21.53 -0.35 -6.40
CA LEU A 172 -21.80 -1.77 -6.12
C LEU A 172 -23.20 -1.99 -5.55
N GLN A 173 -23.68 -1.08 -4.69
CA GLN A 173 -25.06 -1.12 -4.19
C GLN A 173 -26.08 -1.00 -5.35
N GLN A 174 -25.85 -0.08 -6.29
CA GLN A 174 -26.72 0.09 -7.47
C GLN A 174 -26.72 -1.15 -8.34
N VAL A 175 -25.56 -1.78 -8.59
CA VAL A 175 -25.45 -3.04 -9.34
C VAL A 175 -26.16 -4.16 -8.60
N ASN A 176 -25.99 -4.29 -7.29
CA ASN A 176 -26.71 -5.26 -6.45
C ASN A 176 -28.24 -5.10 -6.54
N ALA A 177 -28.72 -3.85 -6.49
CA ALA A 177 -30.15 -3.56 -6.64
C ALA A 177 -30.66 -3.97 -8.03
N SER A 178 -29.89 -3.67 -9.09
CA SER A 178 -30.24 -4.05 -10.46
C SER A 178 -30.30 -5.57 -10.65
N ILE A 179 -29.32 -6.31 -10.09
CA ILE A 179 -29.31 -7.78 -10.14
C ILE A 179 -30.53 -8.35 -9.40
N SER A 180 -30.85 -7.81 -8.23
CA SER A 180 -31.94 -8.31 -7.39
C SER A 180 -33.34 -8.02 -7.96
N SER A 181 -33.49 -6.97 -8.76
CA SER A 181 -34.77 -6.55 -9.37
C SER A 181 -34.93 -7.03 -10.82
N ASP A 182 -33.94 -7.68 -11.40
CA ASP A 182 -33.99 -8.11 -12.80
C ASP A 182 -35.00 -9.24 -12.98
N THR A 183 -35.88 -9.02 -13.92
CA THR A 183 -36.94 -9.99 -14.35
C THR A 183 -36.63 -10.63 -15.70
N SER A 184 -35.57 -10.19 -16.38
CA SER A 184 -35.16 -10.74 -17.70
C SER A 184 -34.59 -12.16 -17.60
N GLY A 185 -34.04 -12.51 -16.43
CA GLY A 185 -33.37 -13.78 -16.17
C GLY A 185 -31.92 -13.84 -16.65
N ASP A 186 -31.36 -12.78 -17.26
CA ASP A 186 -29.95 -12.67 -17.66
C ASP A 186 -29.29 -11.50 -16.96
N THR A 187 -28.66 -11.76 -15.83
CA THR A 187 -27.88 -10.78 -15.03
C THR A 187 -26.38 -10.89 -15.26
N THR A 188 -25.94 -11.65 -16.26
CA THR A 188 -24.49 -11.98 -16.43
C THR A 188 -23.60 -10.77 -16.62
N ASP A 189 -24.04 -9.75 -17.37
CA ASP A 189 -23.28 -8.52 -17.58
C ASP A 189 -23.21 -7.64 -16.31
N LEU A 190 -24.30 -7.62 -15.53
CA LEU A 190 -24.30 -6.96 -14.20
C LEU A 190 -23.37 -7.65 -13.21
N GLN A 191 -23.28 -8.98 -13.27
CA GLN A 191 -22.34 -9.75 -12.46
C GLN A 191 -20.87 -9.52 -12.88
N ASP A 192 -20.59 -9.34 -14.18
CA ASP A 192 -19.24 -8.93 -14.64
C ASP A 192 -18.89 -7.55 -14.09
N LYS A 193 -19.85 -6.61 -14.10
CA LYS A 193 -19.66 -5.27 -13.51
C LYS A 193 -19.46 -5.34 -12.00
N GLN A 194 -20.20 -6.22 -11.30
CA GLN A 194 -20.03 -6.48 -9.87
C GLN A 194 -18.60 -6.96 -9.56
N ASP A 195 -18.05 -7.93 -10.33
CA ASP A 195 -16.69 -8.44 -10.15
C ASP A 195 -15.62 -7.36 -10.43
N GLN A 196 -15.82 -6.48 -11.43
CA GLN A 196 -14.95 -5.35 -11.69
C GLN A 196 -14.90 -4.37 -10.51
N LEU A 197 -16.06 -4.05 -9.92
CA LEU A 197 -16.14 -3.17 -8.75
C LEU A 197 -15.49 -3.81 -7.52
N LEU A 198 -15.68 -5.11 -7.29
CA LEU A 198 -15.01 -5.87 -6.23
C LEU A 198 -13.50 -5.91 -6.43
N SER A 199 -13.02 -6.04 -7.67
CA SER A 199 -11.58 -5.95 -7.98
C SER A 199 -11.03 -4.55 -7.70
N SER A 200 -11.78 -3.49 -8.00
CA SER A 200 -11.40 -2.10 -7.70
C SER A 200 -11.36 -1.85 -6.19
N LEU A 201 -12.32 -2.38 -5.43
CA LEU A 201 -12.29 -2.32 -3.97
C LEU A 201 -11.08 -3.06 -3.39
N SER A 202 -10.75 -4.25 -3.93
CA SER A 202 -9.64 -5.04 -3.42
C SER A 202 -8.26 -4.40 -3.61
N LYS A 203 -8.10 -3.47 -4.58
CA LYS A 203 -6.92 -2.63 -4.69
C LYS A 203 -6.80 -1.65 -3.52
N GLN A 204 -7.93 -1.13 -3.05
CA GLN A 204 -7.94 -0.12 -1.99
C GLN A 204 -7.85 -0.71 -0.59
N LEU A 205 -8.49 -1.87 -0.34
CA LEU A 205 -8.50 -2.52 0.97
C LEU A 205 -8.75 -4.04 0.84
N ASP A 206 -8.40 -4.78 1.87
CA ASP A 206 -8.67 -6.22 1.97
C ASP A 206 -10.14 -6.48 2.30
N ILE A 207 -10.85 -7.15 1.38
CA ILE A 207 -12.28 -7.43 1.49
C ILE A 207 -12.59 -8.93 1.56
N VAL A 208 -13.66 -9.24 2.27
CA VAL A 208 -14.33 -10.54 2.24
C VAL A 208 -15.75 -10.36 1.69
N THR A 209 -16.15 -11.22 0.76
CA THR A 209 -17.42 -11.09 0.06
C THR A 209 -18.29 -12.33 0.24
N PHE A 210 -19.61 -12.13 0.40
CA PHE A 210 -20.60 -13.19 0.51
C PHE A 210 -21.69 -13.00 -0.53
N LYS A 211 -21.87 -13.99 -1.41
CA LYS A 211 -22.91 -13.99 -2.43
C LYS A 211 -24.24 -14.41 -1.81
N LYS A 212 -25.30 -13.66 -2.04
CA LYS A 212 -26.67 -13.94 -1.60
C LYS A 212 -27.43 -14.75 -2.65
N SER A 213 -28.55 -15.39 -2.25
CA SER A 213 -29.37 -16.18 -3.15
C SER A 213 -30.01 -15.40 -4.30
N ASN A 214 -30.18 -14.09 -4.14
CA ASN A 214 -30.67 -13.17 -5.18
C ASN A 214 -29.59 -12.62 -6.09
N GLY A 215 -28.35 -13.12 -6.01
CA GLY A 215 -27.21 -12.66 -6.80
C GLY A 215 -26.48 -11.41 -6.28
N ALA A 216 -27.03 -10.68 -5.32
CA ALA A 216 -26.33 -9.57 -4.67
C ALA A 216 -25.14 -10.05 -3.84
N VAL A 217 -24.16 -9.18 -3.61
CA VAL A 217 -22.96 -9.45 -2.81
C VAL A 217 -22.92 -8.54 -1.59
N ALA A 218 -22.69 -9.12 -0.41
CA ALA A 218 -22.31 -8.40 0.79
C ALA A 218 -20.80 -8.30 0.88
N VAL A 219 -20.27 -7.14 1.35
CA VAL A 219 -18.84 -6.84 1.45
C VAL A 219 -18.50 -6.45 2.88
N TYR A 220 -17.45 -7.06 3.40
CA TYR A 220 -16.89 -6.81 4.73
C TYR A 220 -15.39 -6.56 4.59
N THR A 221 -14.81 -5.81 5.51
CA THR A 221 -13.35 -5.81 5.68
C THR A 221 -12.89 -7.18 6.20
N LYS A 222 -11.62 -7.51 6.03
CA LYS A 222 -11.04 -8.73 6.61
C LYS A 222 -11.12 -8.76 8.15
N SER A 223 -11.18 -7.59 8.80
CA SER A 223 -11.40 -7.45 10.23
C SER A 223 -12.86 -7.65 10.68
N GLY A 224 -13.78 -7.85 9.72
CA GLY A 224 -15.20 -8.15 9.99
C GLY A 224 -16.13 -6.94 10.00
N THR A 225 -15.65 -5.74 9.70
CA THR A 225 -16.53 -4.56 9.60
C THR A 225 -17.35 -4.62 8.32
N GLN A 226 -18.66 -4.48 8.42
CA GLN A 226 -19.57 -4.45 7.28
C GLN A 226 -19.41 -3.14 6.49
N LEU A 227 -19.16 -3.24 5.19
CA LEU A 227 -19.07 -2.11 4.25
C LEU A 227 -20.35 -2.00 3.41
N LEU A 228 -20.86 -3.13 2.94
CA LEU A 228 -22.08 -3.21 2.14
C LEU A 228 -22.83 -4.49 2.46
N ASP A 229 -24.11 -4.36 2.72
CA ASP A 229 -25.06 -5.48 2.75
C ASP A 229 -26.39 -5.08 2.12
N VAL A 230 -27.35 -4.55 2.88
CA VAL A 230 -28.56 -3.90 2.37
C VAL A 230 -28.29 -2.40 2.15
N THR A 231 -27.52 -1.81 3.05
CA THR A 231 -27.10 -0.42 3.03
C THR A 231 -25.56 -0.34 2.93
N VAL A 232 -25.06 0.77 2.39
CA VAL A 232 -23.64 1.11 2.41
C VAL A 232 -23.28 1.73 3.76
N ASN A 233 -22.20 1.27 4.36
CA ASN A 233 -21.53 1.91 5.49
C ASN A 233 -20.26 2.57 4.97
N HIS A 234 -20.30 3.87 4.75
CA HIS A 234 -19.17 4.64 4.27
C HIS A 234 -18.04 4.67 5.30
N LEU A 235 -16.80 4.58 4.82
CA LEU A 235 -15.60 4.80 5.62
C LEU A 235 -15.36 6.30 5.82
N SER A 236 -14.75 6.64 6.96
CA SER A 236 -14.21 7.98 7.21
C SER A 236 -12.68 7.92 7.36
N PRO A 237 -11.91 8.84 6.78
CA PRO A 237 -10.46 8.89 6.95
C PRO A 237 -10.01 8.95 8.42
N THR A 238 -10.86 9.52 9.29
CA THR A 238 -10.57 9.66 10.73
C THR A 238 -10.92 8.43 11.57
N ASN A 239 -11.63 7.44 10.99
CA ASN A 239 -12.12 6.26 11.70
C ASN A 239 -11.46 4.95 11.21
N ILE A 240 -10.36 5.04 10.50
CA ILE A 240 -9.62 3.90 10.00
C ILE A 240 -8.20 3.88 10.58
N ALA A 241 -7.67 2.68 10.83
CA ALA A 241 -6.34 2.51 11.42
C ALA A 241 -5.66 1.21 10.95
N ALA A 242 -4.32 1.18 11.01
CA ALA A 242 -3.54 -0.02 10.73
C ALA A 242 -3.62 -1.02 11.90
N PRO A 243 -3.76 -2.35 11.66
CA PRO A 243 -3.52 -3.35 12.67
C PRO A 243 -1.98 -3.62 12.83
N PRO A 244 -1.48 -4.05 13.99
CA PRO A 244 -2.16 -4.16 15.28
C PRO A 244 -2.05 -2.85 16.06
N LEU A 245 -3.17 -2.26 16.46
CA LEU A 245 -3.16 -1.18 17.44
C LEU A 245 -3.39 -1.75 18.82
N VAL A 246 -2.54 -1.37 19.78
CA VAL A 246 -2.62 -1.82 21.18
C VAL A 246 -3.89 -1.29 21.85
N ALA A 247 -4.42 -0.15 21.37
CA ALA A 247 -5.71 0.40 21.77
C ALA A 247 -6.28 1.24 20.61
N PRO A 248 -7.01 0.63 19.65
CA PRO A 248 -7.69 1.41 18.62
C PRO A 248 -8.73 2.32 19.27
N ALA A 249 -8.95 3.50 18.66
CA ALA A 249 -10.06 4.35 19.06
C ALA A 249 -11.37 3.55 19.06
N PRO A 250 -12.30 3.81 19.98
CA PRO A 250 -13.59 3.14 19.97
C PRO A 250 -14.24 3.26 18.59
N ASN A 251 -14.61 2.12 17.98
CA ASN A 251 -15.16 2.01 16.63
C ASN A 251 -14.19 2.24 15.45
N ALA A 252 -12.88 2.17 15.66
CA ALA A 252 -11.92 2.22 14.55
C ALA A 252 -12.07 1.00 13.64
N VAL A 253 -12.15 1.23 12.33
CA VAL A 253 -12.14 0.19 11.30
C VAL A 253 -10.69 -0.18 10.99
N LEU A 254 -10.29 -1.42 11.28
CA LEU A 254 -8.94 -1.90 11.03
C LEU A 254 -8.81 -2.35 9.58
N ILE A 255 -7.88 -1.75 8.83
CA ILE A 255 -7.57 -2.08 7.44
C ILE A 255 -6.09 -2.48 7.35
N GLY A 256 -5.83 -3.74 7.00
CA GLY A 256 -4.49 -4.30 6.95
C GLY A 256 -3.94 -4.51 5.54
N GLY A 257 -4.77 -4.41 4.51
CA GLY A 257 -4.42 -4.67 3.12
C GLY A 257 -4.83 -3.55 2.17
N GLY A 258 -4.46 -3.69 0.89
CA GLY A 258 -4.69 -2.69 -0.14
C GLY A 258 -3.87 -1.40 0.04
N THR A 259 -4.09 -0.46 -0.84
CA THR A 259 -3.46 0.87 -0.80
C THR A 259 -3.65 1.54 0.57
N ILE A 260 -4.88 1.51 1.11
CA ILE A 260 -5.18 2.10 2.43
C ILE A 260 -4.37 1.43 3.53
N GLY A 261 -4.27 0.10 3.53
CA GLY A 261 -3.47 -0.63 4.53
C GLY A 261 -1.98 -0.28 4.49
N GLY A 262 -1.41 -0.06 3.30
CA GLY A 262 -0.03 0.41 3.12
C GLY A 262 0.17 1.84 3.63
N LEU A 263 -0.74 2.74 3.26
CA LEU A 263 -0.71 4.15 3.69
C LEU A 263 -0.85 4.30 5.22
N LEU A 264 -1.79 3.56 5.82
CA LEU A 264 -1.97 3.54 7.27
C LEU A 264 -0.73 3.00 8.00
N ALA A 265 -0.12 1.91 7.50
CA ALA A 265 1.11 1.38 8.08
C ALA A 265 2.27 2.39 8.00
N MET A 266 2.36 3.13 6.89
CA MET A 266 3.36 4.19 6.73
C MET A 266 3.10 5.35 7.69
N ARG A 267 1.88 5.87 7.73
CA ARG A 267 1.50 7.02 8.57
C ARG A 267 1.60 6.75 10.08
N ASP A 268 1.13 5.57 10.51
CA ASP A 268 0.90 5.27 11.92
C ASP A 268 2.03 4.45 12.56
N GLN A 269 2.90 3.81 11.76
CA GLN A 269 3.93 2.89 12.26
C GLN A 269 5.31 3.22 11.71
N THR A 270 5.52 3.15 10.38
CA THR A 270 6.86 3.20 9.79
C THR A 270 7.48 4.59 9.89
N ALA A 271 6.76 5.64 9.47
CA ALA A 271 7.28 7.01 9.54
C ALA A 271 7.53 7.45 11.00
N PRO A 272 6.59 7.27 11.97
CA PRO A 272 6.86 7.58 13.36
C PRO A 272 8.04 6.79 13.96
N GLN A 273 8.27 5.56 13.53
CA GLN A 273 9.43 4.78 13.98
C GLN A 273 10.74 5.41 13.48
N ILE A 274 10.80 5.79 12.20
CA ILE A 274 11.99 6.45 11.60
C ILE A 274 12.22 7.83 12.25
N GLU A 275 11.17 8.62 12.51
CA GLU A 275 11.25 9.88 13.26
C GLU A 275 11.83 9.65 14.66
N SER A 276 11.35 8.63 15.38
CA SER A 276 11.84 8.28 16.71
C SER A 276 13.30 7.83 16.71
N GLN A 277 13.76 7.18 15.66
CA GLN A 277 15.16 6.78 15.47
C GLN A 277 16.07 8.00 15.27
N LEU A 278 15.63 8.96 14.43
CA LEU A 278 16.34 10.22 14.22
C LEU A 278 16.43 11.04 15.52
N ASP A 279 15.34 11.15 16.25
CA ASP A 279 15.28 11.85 17.54
C ASP A 279 16.21 11.21 18.59
N ASP A 280 16.24 9.87 18.64
CA ASP A 280 17.09 9.16 19.61
C ASP A 280 18.59 9.31 19.27
N MET A 281 18.96 9.30 17.98
CA MET A 281 20.34 9.57 17.55
C MET A 281 20.75 11.01 17.89
N ALA A 282 19.89 12.00 17.60
CA ALA A 282 20.17 13.40 17.94
C ALA A 282 20.32 13.58 19.46
N ARG A 283 19.47 12.93 20.26
CA ARG A 283 19.54 12.89 21.72
C ARG A 283 20.86 12.26 22.20
N ALA A 284 21.20 11.09 21.66
CA ALA A 284 22.43 10.37 22.06
C ALA A 284 23.67 11.23 21.79
N ILE A 285 23.77 11.84 20.62
CA ILE A 285 24.87 12.77 20.28
C ILE A 285 24.94 13.90 21.31
N THR A 286 23.84 14.56 21.60
CA THR A 286 23.79 15.70 22.54
C THR A 286 24.19 15.29 23.95
N GLN A 287 23.68 14.17 24.46
CA GLN A 287 23.99 13.65 25.80
C GLN A 287 25.47 13.25 25.92
N GLN A 288 26.04 12.65 24.91
CA GLN A 288 27.44 12.26 24.92
C GLN A 288 28.36 13.48 24.99
N PHE A 289 28.07 14.54 24.22
CA PHE A 289 28.81 15.78 24.32
C PHE A 289 28.71 16.45 25.70
N GLN A 290 27.55 16.44 26.34
CA GLN A 290 27.43 16.90 27.72
C GLN A 290 28.36 16.15 28.68
N GLY A 291 28.51 14.84 28.50
CA GLY A 291 29.43 13.99 29.28
C GLY A 291 30.93 14.40 29.16
N THR A 292 31.31 15.09 28.10
CA THR A 292 32.68 15.58 27.90
C THR A 292 32.97 16.87 28.65
N GLY A 293 31.95 17.56 29.16
CA GLY A 293 32.03 18.91 29.71
C GLY A 293 31.88 20.01 28.66
N VAL A 294 31.62 19.64 27.40
CA VAL A 294 31.37 20.56 26.27
C VAL A 294 29.92 20.32 25.79
N GLU A 295 29.01 21.23 26.12
CA GLU A 295 27.64 21.18 25.58
C GLU A 295 27.66 21.73 24.15
N LEU A 296 28.14 20.94 23.18
CA LEU A 296 28.24 21.37 21.79
C LEU A 296 26.86 21.53 21.13
N PHE A 297 25.92 20.67 21.48
CA PHE A 297 24.55 20.67 20.92
C PHE A 297 23.50 20.94 21.97
N ASN A 298 22.41 21.58 21.55
CA ASN A 298 21.21 21.81 22.37
C ASN A 298 19.97 21.88 21.47
N ASP A 299 18.80 22.15 22.09
CA ASP A 299 17.56 22.47 21.36
C ASP A 299 17.63 23.91 20.85
N ALA A 300 17.26 24.16 19.62
CA ALA A 300 17.30 25.49 19.00
C ALA A 300 16.60 26.55 19.88
N GLY A 301 17.35 27.62 20.20
CA GLY A 301 16.85 28.68 21.09
C GLY A 301 17.01 28.40 22.59
N SER A 302 17.59 27.26 23.01
CA SER A 302 17.96 26.95 24.38
C SER A 302 19.46 27.14 24.60
N THR A 303 19.87 27.50 25.82
CA THR A 303 21.27 27.57 26.23
C THR A 303 21.75 26.30 26.95
N SER A 304 20.84 25.37 27.22
CA SER A 304 21.15 24.07 27.83
C SER A 304 20.17 23.00 27.38
N PHE A 305 20.67 21.80 27.15
CA PHE A 305 19.87 20.62 26.87
C PHE A 305 19.35 20.00 28.18
N ASN A 306 18.04 19.77 28.25
CA ASN A 306 17.44 19.05 29.37
C ASN A 306 17.06 17.62 28.96
N PRO A 307 17.86 16.59 29.27
CA PRO A 307 17.58 15.23 28.90
C PRO A 307 16.29 14.66 29.56
N SER A 308 15.85 15.28 30.67
CA SER A 308 14.59 14.90 31.34
C SER A 308 13.36 15.46 30.64
N ALA A 309 13.49 16.44 29.75
CA ALA A 309 12.42 16.95 28.88
C ALA A 309 12.17 16.02 27.68
N VAL A 310 13.04 15.05 27.47
CA VAL A 310 12.95 14.02 26.45
C VAL A 310 12.35 12.77 27.08
N PRO A 311 11.10 12.38 26.76
CA PRO A 311 10.45 11.24 27.41
C PRO A 311 11.22 9.94 27.11
N PRO A 312 11.47 9.11 28.15
CA PRO A 312 12.16 7.83 27.97
C PRO A 312 11.31 6.72 27.33
N ALA A 313 10.09 7.00 26.91
CA ALA A 313 9.15 5.99 26.46
C ALA A 313 8.53 6.31 25.09
N VAL A 314 8.34 5.27 24.30
CA VAL A 314 7.73 5.17 22.95
C VAL A 314 6.33 5.81 22.80
N ALA A 315 5.73 6.30 23.89
CA ALA A 315 4.35 6.80 23.91
C ALA A 315 4.19 8.33 23.74
N THR A 316 5.28 9.08 23.81
CA THR A 316 5.29 10.51 23.44
C THR A 316 6.47 10.72 22.52
N PRO A 317 6.26 11.19 21.28
CA PRO A 317 7.37 11.52 20.41
C PRO A 317 8.32 12.45 21.18
N LEU A 318 9.60 12.20 21.08
CA LEU A 318 10.66 13.13 21.39
C LEU A 318 10.43 14.37 20.51
N ALA A 319 9.41 15.09 20.79
CA ALA A 319 8.80 16.21 20.09
C ALA A 319 9.68 16.82 19.00
N ALA A 320 10.02 16.03 17.98
CA ALA A 320 10.81 16.42 16.83
C ALA A 320 12.20 17.02 17.19
N TYR A 321 12.92 16.43 18.12
CA TYR A 321 14.24 16.94 18.53
C TYR A 321 15.26 16.96 17.37
N ALA A 322 15.24 15.94 16.52
CA ALA A 322 16.10 15.88 15.32
C ALA A 322 15.89 17.08 14.38
N SER A 323 14.66 17.63 14.31
CA SER A 323 14.40 18.84 13.51
C SER A 323 14.84 20.15 14.15
N ARG A 324 15.25 20.12 15.43
CA ARG A 324 15.57 21.31 16.24
C ARG A 324 16.97 21.27 16.85
N ILE A 325 17.71 20.17 16.73
CA ILE A 325 19.09 20.08 17.20
C ILE A 325 19.91 21.22 16.57
N ALA A 326 20.69 21.95 17.39
CA ALA A 326 21.50 23.05 16.94
C ALA A 326 22.81 23.11 17.71
N VAL A 327 23.84 23.74 17.14
CA VAL A 327 25.07 24.06 17.89
C VAL A 327 24.73 25.08 18.95
N ASN A 328 25.20 24.86 20.16
CA ASN A 328 24.98 25.73 21.30
C ASN A 328 25.48 27.15 21.03
N SER A 329 24.59 28.15 21.11
CA SER A 329 24.92 29.54 20.83
C SER A 329 26.02 30.11 21.74
N ALA A 330 26.19 29.58 22.94
CA ALA A 330 27.29 29.97 23.85
C ALA A 330 28.65 29.54 23.27
N VAL A 331 28.76 28.32 22.66
CA VAL A 331 29.94 27.82 22.00
C VAL A 331 30.23 28.63 20.74
N VAL A 332 29.19 29.00 19.98
CA VAL A 332 29.35 29.87 18.78
C VAL A 332 29.87 31.24 19.17
N ALA A 333 29.35 31.83 20.25
CA ALA A 333 29.78 33.15 20.76
C ALA A 333 31.19 33.10 21.36
N ASN A 334 31.57 32.01 21.98
CA ASN A 334 32.89 31.83 22.58
C ASN A 334 33.47 30.45 22.25
N PRO A 335 34.13 30.30 21.11
CA PRO A 335 34.69 29.02 20.63
C PRO A 335 35.67 28.33 21.59
N THR A 336 36.33 29.11 22.50
CA THR A 336 37.24 28.52 23.48
C THR A 336 36.55 27.60 24.50
N TYR A 337 35.23 27.64 24.61
CA TYR A 337 34.45 26.69 25.40
C TYR A 337 34.60 25.24 24.94
N LEU A 338 35.03 25.00 23.72
CA LEU A 338 35.44 23.67 23.27
C LEU A 338 36.66 23.10 24.03
N ARG A 339 37.53 23.98 24.52
CA ARG A 339 38.66 23.66 25.40
C ARG A 339 38.32 23.81 26.86
N ASP A 340 37.74 24.97 27.24
CA ASP A 340 37.57 25.38 28.64
C ASP A 340 36.35 24.68 29.29
N GLY A 341 35.44 24.12 28.49
CA GLY A 341 34.12 23.63 28.91
C GLY A 341 33.04 24.72 28.82
N THR A 342 31.81 24.29 28.60
CA THR A 342 30.66 25.20 28.56
C THR A 342 30.20 25.55 29.99
N PRO A 343 29.80 26.81 30.24
CA PRO A 343 29.17 27.16 31.51
C PRO A 343 27.87 26.38 31.73
N THR A 344 27.71 25.78 32.93
CA THR A 344 26.54 24.95 33.27
C THR A 344 25.77 25.54 34.44
N GLY A 345 24.49 25.16 34.54
CA GLY A 345 23.61 25.58 35.61
C GLY A 345 22.75 26.82 35.30
N SER A 346 21.90 27.20 36.24
CA SER A 346 21.01 28.40 36.12
C SER A 346 21.02 29.13 37.49
N PRO A 347 21.69 30.29 37.59
CA PRO A 347 22.48 30.98 36.58
C PRO A 347 23.75 30.21 36.17
N PRO A 348 24.26 30.41 34.92
CA PRO A 348 25.44 29.71 34.44
C PRO A 348 26.67 30.00 35.28
N THR A 349 27.35 28.95 35.76
CA THR A 349 28.67 29.05 36.45
C THR A 349 29.78 29.02 35.41
N PRO A 350 30.64 30.06 35.36
CA PRO A 350 31.79 30.07 34.47
C PRO A 350 32.72 28.88 34.73
N GLN A 351 33.22 28.27 33.67
CA GLN A 351 34.27 27.27 33.75
C GLN A 351 35.65 27.94 33.88
N PRO A 352 36.64 27.30 34.52
CA PRO A 352 37.99 27.80 34.57
C PRO A 352 38.57 27.91 33.15
N VAL A 353 39.26 29.02 32.86
CA VAL A 353 39.98 29.16 31.60
C VAL A 353 41.25 28.29 31.69
N LEU A 354 41.33 27.30 30.81
CA LEU A 354 42.46 26.39 30.73
C LEU A 354 43.63 26.99 29.90
N ASP A 355 44.81 26.42 30.05
CA ASP A 355 45.99 26.83 29.23
C ASP A 355 45.68 26.65 27.74
N SER A 356 46.29 27.53 26.91
CA SER A 356 46.01 27.53 25.48
C SER A 356 46.40 26.23 24.73
N GLY A 357 47.25 25.41 25.35
CA GLY A 357 47.66 24.08 24.88
C GLY A 357 46.89 22.92 25.53
N ASP A 358 45.91 23.19 26.40
CA ASP A 358 45.15 22.13 27.07
C ASP A 358 44.19 21.46 26.09
N THR A 359 44.20 20.13 26.08
CA THR A 359 43.36 19.31 25.18
C THR A 359 42.36 18.41 25.96
N THR A 360 42.33 18.54 27.29
CA THR A 360 41.58 17.60 28.16
C THR A 360 40.13 17.37 27.73
N ASN A 361 39.36 18.42 27.45
CA ASN A 361 37.95 18.29 27.03
C ASN A 361 37.84 17.94 25.52
N ILE A 362 38.79 18.42 24.71
CA ILE A 362 38.86 18.10 23.28
C ILE A 362 39.14 16.60 23.10
N ASP A 363 40.06 16.02 23.87
CA ASP A 363 40.41 14.59 23.78
C ASP A 363 39.27 13.69 24.26
N LYS A 364 38.49 14.13 25.27
CA LYS A 364 37.24 13.45 25.64
C LYS A 364 36.25 13.44 24.47
N ALA A 365 36.11 14.55 23.75
CA ALA A 365 35.26 14.64 22.59
C ALA A 365 35.74 13.75 21.43
N VAL A 366 37.09 13.66 21.22
CA VAL A 366 37.69 12.73 20.24
C VAL A 366 37.39 11.26 20.62
N ALA A 367 37.56 10.91 21.90
CA ALA A 367 37.35 9.56 22.41
C ALA A 367 35.90 9.10 22.23
N LEU A 368 34.93 10.01 22.36
CA LEU A 368 33.51 9.75 22.21
C LEU A 368 33.14 9.15 20.83
N PHE A 369 33.79 9.58 19.75
CA PHE A 369 33.51 9.04 18.41
C PHE A 369 33.96 7.59 18.23
N GLN A 370 34.88 7.11 19.06
CA GLN A 370 35.40 5.74 19.04
C GLN A 370 34.70 4.85 20.07
N ASP A 371 33.86 5.45 20.93
CA ASP A 371 33.10 4.70 21.94
C ASP A 371 31.97 3.88 21.27
N THR A 372 32.06 2.57 21.39
CA THR A 372 31.07 1.62 20.89
C THR A 372 30.03 1.21 21.94
N THR A 373 30.10 1.81 23.14
CA THR A 373 29.20 1.51 24.26
C THR A 373 28.10 2.56 24.46
N ILE A 374 28.01 3.53 23.53
CA ILE A 374 26.98 4.56 23.55
C ILE A 374 25.60 3.91 23.49
N SER A 375 24.75 4.26 24.47
CA SER A 375 23.42 3.66 24.59
C SER A 375 22.38 4.40 23.75
N PHE A 376 21.59 3.62 23.01
CA PHE A 376 20.44 4.05 22.24
C PHE A 376 19.18 3.36 22.77
N ASN A 377 18.02 3.93 22.49
CA ASN A 377 16.76 3.33 22.89
C ASN A 377 16.39 2.18 21.92
N SER A 378 16.61 0.95 22.32
CA SER A 378 16.29 -0.23 21.51
C SER A 378 14.78 -0.36 21.19
N ALA A 379 13.90 0.33 21.91
CA ALA A 379 12.47 0.36 21.59
C ALA A 379 12.16 1.12 20.28
N THR A 380 13.07 1.97 19.82
CA THR A 380 12.96 2.62 18.50
C THR A 380 13.36 1.69 17.34
N GLY A 381 14.00 0.56 17.64
CA GLY A 381 14.56 -0.37 16.66
C GLY A 381 16.02 -0.10 16.30
N LEU A 382 16.68 0.89 16.94
CA LEU A 382 18.14 1.07 16.87
C LEU A 382 18.85 -0.02 17.71
N PRO A 383 20.14 -0.32 17.41
CA PRO A 383 20.99 -1.12 18.29
C PRO A 383 21.01 -0.55 19.70
N ALA A 384 21.00 -1.42 20.73
CA ALA A 384 21.04 -0.97 22.11
C ALA A 384 22.31 -0.19 22.46
N THR A 385 23.44 -0.53 21.81
CA THR A 385 24.74 0.14 21.95
C THR A 385 25.46 0.18 20.62
N GLY A 386 26.30 1.19 20.41
CA GLY A 386 27.15 1.31 19.21
C GLY A 386 27.90 2.63 19.16
N SER A 387 28.76 2.81 18.15
CA SER A 387 29.37 4.10 17.88
C SER A 387 28.39 5.02 17.14
N LEU A 388 28.50 6.34 17.32
CA LEU A 388 27.62 7.31 16.68
C LEU A 388 27.55 7.13 15.15
N ALA A 389 28.70 7.04 14.48
CA ALA A 389 28.76 6.86 13.03
C ALA A 389 28.27 5.48 12.59
N GLY A 390 28.58 4.43 13.37
CA GLY A 390 28.14 3.06 13.10
C GLY A 390 26.62 2.92 13.13
N VAL A 391 25.99 3.40 14.20
CA VAL A 391 24.52 3.35 14.35
C VAL A 391 23.83 4.21 13.29
N ALA A 392 24.38 5.37 12.93
CA ALA A 392 23.85 6.18 11.82
C ALA A 392 23.94 5.44 10.46
N GLY A 393 25.02 4.72 10.20
CA GLY A 393 25.18 3.88 9.01
C GLY A 393 24.21 2.69 8.99
N GLU A 394 24.06 2.01 10.14
CA GLU A 394 23.09 0.90 10.30
C GLU A 394 21.64 1.37 10.12
N PHE A 395 21.30 2.55 10.63
CA PHE A 395 19.99 3.16 10.45
C PHE A 395 19.65 3.38 8.97
N ILE A 396 20.54 4.04 8.21
CA ILE A 396 20.33 4.29 6.78
C ILE A 396 20.24 2.96 6.01
N SER A 397 21.14 2.02 6.33
CA SER A 397 21.13 0.67 5.74
C SER A 397 19.84 -0.09 6.08
N GLY A 398 19.28 0.11 7.28
CA GLY A 398 18.03 -0.47 7.73
C GLY A 398 16.83 0.01 6.89
N VAL A 399 16.79 1.31 6.56
CA VAL A 399 15.77 1.89 5.67
C VAL A 399 15.89 1.30 4.27
N SER A 400 17.11 1.24 3.69
CA SER A 400 17.36 0.67 2.37
C SER A 400 17.01 -0.83 2.31
N ASN A 401 17.35 -1.61 3.34
CA ASN A 401 16.97 -3.01 3.45
C ASN A 401 15.46 -3.19 3.54
N SER A 402 14.76 -2.29 4.25
CA SER A 402 13.30 -2.33 4.35
C SER A 402 12.65 -2.03 3.01
N GLN A 403 13.16 -1.05 2.26
CA GLN A 403 12.72 -0.74 0.90
C GLN A 403 12.95 -1.92 -0.05
N THR A 404 14.16 -2.48 -0.08
CA THR A 404 14.51 -3.64 -0.90
C THR A 404 13.63 -4.85 -0.57
N SER A 405 13.36 -5.08 0.70
CA SER A 405 12.48 -6.18 1.15
C SER A 405 11.03 -5.97 0.67
N ALA A 406 10.53 -4.73 0.76
CA ALA A 406 9.20 -4.38 0.28
C ALA A 406 9.10 -4.54 -1.24
N GLN A 407 10.13 -4.13 -1.99
CA GLN A 407 10.20 -4.28 -3.45
C GLN A 407 10.22 -5.75 -3.87
N ASN A 408 11.06 -6.57 -3.26
CA ASN A 408 11.14 -8.01 -3.55
C ASN A 408 9.80 -8.72 -3.25
N ALA A 409 9.13 -8.33 -2.17
CA ALA A 409 7.82 -8.85 -1.82
C ALA A 409 6.75 -8.42 -2.83
N LEU A 410 6.81 -7.17 -3.33
CA LEU A 410 5.94 -6.66 -4.39
C LEU A 410 6.12 -7.43 -5.69
N ASP A 411 7.36 -7.67 -6.11
CA ASP A 411 7.67 -8.39 -7.35
C ASP A 411 7.16 -9.84 -7.30
N TYR A 412 7.34 -10.50 -6.14
CA TYR A 412 6.75 -11.83 -5.90
C TYR A 412 5.22 -11.79 -6.01
N GLN A 413 4.58 -10.81 -5.35
CA GLN A 413 3.13 -10.70 -5.32
C GLN A 413 2.54 -10.36 -6.71
N ASN A 414 3.24 -9.52 -7.48
CA ASN A 414 2.87 -9.22 -8.87
C ASN A 414 2.97 -10.48 -9.76
N THR A 415 4.01 -11.29 -9.60
CA THR A 415 4.16 -12.57 -10.32
C THR A 415 3.03 -13.53 -9.99
N LEU A 416 2.65 -13.62 -8.72
CA LEU A 416 1.54 -14.46 -8.26
C LEU A 416 0.20 -13.97 -8.83
N THR A 417 -0.06 -12.67 -8.79
CA THR A 417 -1.26 -12.04 -9.35
C THR A 417 -1.35 -12.30 -10.85
N GLN A 418 -0.24 -12.14 -11.56
CA GLN A 418 -0.18 -12.43 -13.00
C GLN A 418 -0.49 -13.90 -13.31
N SER A 419 0.05 -14.83 -12.51
CA SER A 419 -0.22 -16.26 -12.66
C SER A 419 -1.72 -16.58 -12.49
N PHE A 420 -2.35 -16.02 -11.45
CA PHE A 420 -3.79 -16.18 -11.22
C PHE A 420 -4.62 -15.55 -12.34
N THR A 421 -4.26 -14.35 -12.82
CA THR A 421 -4.96 -13.66 -13.89
C THR A 421 -4.85 -14.44 -15.21
N THR A 422 -3.69 -15.01 -15.52
CA THR A 422 -3.50 -15.87 -16.69
C THR A 422 -4.38 -17.11 -16.61
N LYS A 423 -4.44 -17.75 -15.43
CA LYS A 423 -5.32 -18.90 -15.20
C LYS A 423 -6.81 -18.50 -15.32
N GLN A 424 -7.19 -17.34 -14.80
CA GLN A 424 -8.56 -16.80 -14.94
C GLN A 424 -8.92 -16.59 -16.42
N SER A 425 -8.02 -16.00 -17.22
CA SER A 425 -8.21 -15.81 -18.66
C SER A 425 -8.40 -17.13 -19.38
N THR A 426 -7.68 -18.20 -18.98
CA THR A 426 -7.84 -19.53 -19.57
C THR A 426 -9.21 -20.16 -19.24
N ILE A 427 -9.75 -19.90 -18.02
CA ILE A 427 -11.02 -20.50 -17.58
C ILE A 427 -12.21 -19.65 -18.07
N SER A 428 -12.14 -18.35 -17.89
CA SER A 428 -13.27 -17.41 -18.05
C SER A 428 -13.19 -16.56 -19.31
N GLY A 429 -12.03 -16.58 -20.00
CA GLY A 429 -11.84 -15.80 -21.22
C GLY A 429 -12.56 -16.39 -22.43
N VAL A 430 -12.76 -15.56 -23.44
CA VAL A 430 -13.35 -15.96 -24.72
C VAL A 430 -12.23 -16.32 -25.69
N ASN A 431 -12.25 -17.56 -26.20
CA ASN A 431 -11.44 -17.95 -27.33
C ASN A 431 -12.26 -17.74 -28.63
N ILE A 432 -11.85 -16.79 -29.45
CA ILE A 432 -12.57 -16.41 -30.67
C ILE A 432 -12.66 -17.57 -31.66
N ASP A 433 -11.62 -18.39 -31.79
CA ASP A 433 -11.61 -19.50 -32.73
C ASP A 433 -12.62 -20.58 -32.33
N ASP A 434 -12.73 -20.89 -31.03
CA ASP A 434 -13.73 -21.81 -30.49
C ASP A 434 -15.14 -21.25 -30.71
N GLU A 435 -15.39 -19.98 -30.39
CA GLU A 435 -16.70 -19.36 -30.58
C GLU A 435 -17.11 -19.28 -32.06
N MET A 436 -16.17 -19.01 -32.95
CA MET A 436 -16.43 -19.02 -34.40
C MET A 436 -16.75 -20.44 -34.92
N GLY A 437 -16.08 -21.48 -34.38
CA GLY A 437 -16.43 -22.86 -34.67
C GLY A 437 -17.86 -23.21 -34.23
N HIS A 438 -18.24 -22.78 -33.00
CA HIS A 438 -19.59 -22.93 -32.48
C HIS A 438 -20.63 -22.16 -33.34
N LEU A 439 -20.30 -20.93 -33.76
CA LEU A 439 -21.17 -20.11 -34.60
C LEU A 439 -21.49 -20.80 -35.93
N VAL A 440 -20.50 -21.39 -36.62
CA VAL A 440 -20.70 -22.14 -37.86
C VAL A 440 -21.62 -23.34 -37.66
N GLN A 441 -21.42 -24.09 -36.56
CA GLN A 441 -22.31 -25.23 -36.22
C GLN A 441 -23.73 -24.77 -35.96
N LEU A 442 -23.92 -23.69 -35.23
CA LEU A 442 -25.26 -23.13 -34.95
C LEU A 442 -25.94 -22.58 -36.21
N GLN A 443 -25.20 -21.96 -37.12
CA GLN A 443 -25.74 -21.52 -38.42
C GLN A 443 -26.22 -22.71 -39.29
N GLN A 444 -25.46 -23.82 -39.27
CA GLN A 444 -25.91 -25.05 -39.95
C GLN A 444 -27.17 -25.63 -39.32
N ALA A 445 -27.24 -25.67 -37.97
CA ALA A 445 -28.43 -26.11 -37.23
C ALA A 445 -29.63 -25.21 -37.51
N TYR A 446 -29.44 -23.87 -37.57
CA TYR A 446 -30.47 -22.91 -37.93
C TYR A 446 -31.00 -23.17 -39.34
N ALA A 447 -30.15 -23.36 -40.33
CA ALA A 447 -30.52 -23.65 -41.70
C ALA A 447 -31.29 -24.99 -41.83
N ALA A 448 -30.88 -26.01 -41.04
CA ALA A 448 -31.57 -27.32 -41.01
C ALA A 448 -32.99 -27.17 -40.41
N ASN A 449 -33.16 -26.45 -39.31
CA ASN A 449 -34.45 -26.20 -38.69
C ASN A 449 -35.39 -25.38 -39.61
N ALA A 450 -34.82 -24.38 -40.35
CA ALA A 450 -35.61 -23.60 -41.33
C ALA A 450 -36.12 -24.47 -42.47
N ARG A 451 -35.32 -25.42 -42.96
CA ARG A 451 -35.77 -26.39 -44.01
C ARG A 451 -36.83 -27.34 -43.50
N LEU A 452 -36.72 -27.80 -42.23
CA LEU A 452 -37.75 -28.64 -41.60
C LEU A 452 -39.11 -27.93 -41.50
N ILE A 453 -39.10 -26.62 -41.17
CA ILE A 453 -40.32 -25.80 -41.17
C ILE A 453 -40.95 -25.74 -42.56
N GLN A 454 -40.13 -25.52 -43.59
CA GLN A 454 -40.58 -25.42 -44.94
C GLN A 454 -41.20 -26.76 -45.41
N THR A 455 -40.52 -27.88 -45.18
CA THR A 455 -41.04 -29.23 -45.49
C THR A 455 -42.34 -29.56 -44.74
N ALA A 456 -42.44 -29.13 -43.45
CA ALA A 456 -43.65 -29.35 -42.65
C ALA A 456 -44.81 -28.48 -43.18
N GLN A 457 -44.56 -27.26 -43.68
CA GLN A 457 -45.55 -26.40 -44.30
C GLN A 457 -46.02 -26.98 -45.65
N ASP A 458 -45.10 -27.49 -46.46
CA ASP A 458 -45.42 -28.12 -47.75
C ASP A 458 -46.32 -29.35 -47.55
N LEU A 459 -45.97 -30.24 -46.59
CA LEU A 459 -46.76 -31.41 -46.20
C LEU A 459 -48.17 -31.01 -45.69
N MET A 460 -48.29 -29.91 -44.94
CA MET A 460 -49.57 -29.38 -44.49
C MET A 460 -50.43 -28.88 -45.66
N ASN A 461 -49.82 -28.20 -46.61
CA ASN A 461 -50.48 -27.72 -47.81
C ASN A 461 -50.96 -28.89 -48.70
N ASP A 462 -50.12 -29.92 -48.89
CA ASP A 462 -50.47 -31.13 -49.62
C ASP A 462 -51.67 -31.89 -48.96
N LEU A 463 -51.66 -31.97 -47.65
CA LEU A 463 -52.76 -32.56 -46.86
C LEU A 463 -54.09 -31.79 -47.03
N LEU A 464 -54.01 -30.44 -46.98
CA LEU A 464 -55.15 -29.56 -47.22
C LEU A 464 -55.67 -29.69 -48.64
N ASN A 465 -54.80 -29.89 -49.66
CA ASN A 465 -55.17 -30.08 -51.04
C ASN A 465 -55.79 -31.50 -51.28
N ALA A 466 -55.34 -32.51 -50.53
CA ALA A 466 -55.84 -33.87 -50.65
C ALA A 466 -57.26 -34.09 -50.00
N VAL A 467 -57.71 -33.16 -49.17
CA VAL A 467 -59.02 -33.18 -48.47
C VAL A 467 -60.07 -32.33 -49.22
N LYS A 468 -59.68 -31.58 -50.21
CA LYS A 468 -60.60 -30.90 -51.18
C LYS A 468 -60.93 -31.80 -52.35
#